data_0639cf821a37fa3772d59fb52e420764
#
_entry.id   0639cf821a37fa3772d59fb52e420764
#
_cell.length_a   1.000
_cell.length_b   1.000
_cell.length_c   1.000
_cell.angle_alpha   90.00
_cell.angle_beta   90.00
_cell.angle_gamma   90.00
#
_symmetry.space_group_name_H-M   'P 1'
#
loop_
_entity.id
_entity.type
_entity.pdbx_description
1 polymer ?
#
loop_
_entity_poly.entity_id
_entity_poly.type
_entity_poly.pdbx_seq_one_letter_code
_entity_poly.pdbx_strand_id
1 'polypeptide(L)'
;MRKEKLEELARYQEDYQIVGNEEVNIMPEQSFLTTTRRRYLLANRKMLVREKLLKQGRNGDAVIIVPVTLDGEVVMTIEPRVHTKEGVGIGFPAGYIEKGETPIMAAKRELQEETGYQGQEFTLLGGCYQDEGCSSAYNSIVLAKGCLKVSEQMLDKDEFIHYFICRVDEAYEMLDNGIIKGANSQLALEKAKQYLKSY
;
A
#
# COMPACT_ATOMS: atom_id res chain seq x y z
N MET A 1 -1.11 -22.09 -4.52
CA MET A 1 -1.94 -21.52 -3.40
C MET A 1 -3.02 -22.52 -2.98
N ARG A 2 -3.28 -22.67 -1.69
CA ARG A 2 -4.28 -23.61 -1.14
C ARG A 2 -5.69 -23.27 -1.67
N LYS A 3 -6.52 -24.28 -1.99
CA LYS A 3 -7.85 -24.10 -2.57
C LYS A 3 -8.76 -23.22 -1.70
N GLU A 4 -8.75 -23.45 -0.39
CA GLU A 4 -9.53 -22.66 0.59
C GLU A 4 -9.18 -21.16 0.54
N LYS A 5 -7.88 -20.84 0.36
CA LYS A 5 -7.42 -19.45 0.23
C LYS A 5 -7.91 -18.80 -1.07
N LEU A 6 -7.95 -19.56 -2.17
CA LEU A 6 -8.53 -19.08 -3.43
C LEU A 6 -10.02 -18.78 -3.30
N GLU A 7 -10.75 -19.63 -2.60
CA GLU A 7 -12.19 -19.45 -2.36
C GLU A 7 -12.46 -18.25 -1.44
N GLU A 8 -11.61 -18.04 -0.43
CA GLU A 8 -11.66 -16.85 0.44
C GLU A 8 -11.42 -15.56 -0.35
N LEU A 9 -10.35 -15.50 -1.14
CA LEU A 9 -10.04 -14.33 -1.97
C LEU A 9 -11.12 -14.05 -3.01
N ALA A 10 -11.69 -15.11 -3.64
CA ALA A 10 -12.78 -14.95 -4.59
C ALA A 10 -14.02 -14.31 -3.94
N ARG A 11 -14.35 -14.70 -2.70
CA ARG A 11 -15.47 -14.10 -1.94
C ARG A 11 -15.25 -12.60 -1.72
N TYR A 12 -14.07 -12.18 -1.26
CA TYR A 12 -13.80 -10.75 -1.09
C TYR A 12 -13.74 -9.98 -2.41
N GLN A 13 -13.30 -10.62 -3.50
CA GLN A 13 -13.39 -10.03 -4.83
C GLN A 13 -14.84 -9.78 -5.26
N GLU A 14 -15.75 -10.70 -4.94
CA GLU A 14 -17.18 -10.53 -5.19
C GLU A 14 -17.78 -9.44 -4.29
N ASP A 15 -17.48 -9.45 -2.99
CA ASP A 15 -18.00 -8.47 -2.02
C ASP A 15 -17.55 -7.03 -2.35
N TYR A 16 -16.35 -6.86 -2.88
CA TYR A 16 -15.79 -5.54 -3.24
C TYR A 16 -16.05 -5.15 -4.70
N GLN A 17 -16.85 -5.93 -5.44
CA GLN A 17 -17.18 -5.60 -6.82
C GLN A 17 -17.99 -4.30 -6.91
N ILE A 18 -17.58 -3.40 -7.81
CA ILE A 18 -18.31 -2.16 -8.05
C ILE A 18 -19.58 -2.48 -8.85
N VAL A 19 -20.73 -2.32 -8.22
CA VAL A 19 -22.05 -2.57 -8.85
C VAL A 19 -22.74 -1.28 -9.31
N GLY A 20 -22.16 -0.11 -9.02
CA GLY A 20 -22.66 1.18 -9.44
C GLY A 20 -21.69 2.31 -9.10
N ASN A 21 -21.84 3.42 -9.79
CA ASN A 21 -21.12 4.66 -9.48
C ASN A 21 -22.01 5.86 -9.86
N GLU A 22 -21.75 6.98 -9.21
CA GLU A 22 -22.35 8.27 -9.52
C GLU A 22 -21.31 9.37 -9.41
N GLU A 23 -21.48 10.44 -10.17
CA GLU A 23 -20.64 11.63 -10.05
C GLU A 23 -21.14 12.47 -8.88
N VAL A 24 -20.24 12.76 -7.93
CA VAL A 24 -20.50 13.58 -6.76
C VAL A 24 -19.76 14.90 -6.88
N ASN A 25 -20.48 16.01 -6.72
CA ASN A 25 -19.87 17.33 -6.67
C ASN A 25 -19.14 17.51 -5.34
N ILE A 26 -17.84 17.78 -5.41
CA ILE A 26 -16.99 18.05 -4.25
C ILE A 26 -16.62 19.52 -4.25
N MET A 27 -16.82 20.19 -3.12
CA MET A 27 -16.34 21.56 -2.94
C MET A 27 -14.80 21.57 -3.00
N PRO A 28 -14.17 22.56 -3.66
CA PRO A 28 -12.70 22.59 -3.84
C PRO A 28 -11.90 22.42 -2.55
N GLU A 29 -12.38 22.98 -1.44
CA GLU A 29 -11.76 22.86 -0.12
C GLU A 29 -11.86 21.47 0.50
N GLN A 30 -12.76 20.64 0.01
CA GLN A 30 -12.96 19.24 0.44
C GLN A 30 -12.24 18.24 -0.47
N SER A 31 -11.63 18.73 -1.55
CA SER A 31 -10.96 17.84 -2.51
C SER A 31 -9.74 17.17 -1.90
N PHE A 32 -9.71 15.84 -1.95
CA PHE A 32 -8.55 15.06 -1.56
C PHE A 32 -7.35 15.34 -2.48
N LEU A 33 -7.59 15.52 -3.78
CA LEU A 33 -6.56 15.79 -4.78
C LEU A 33 -6.57 17.28 -5.15
N THR A 34 -5.39 17.90 -5.10
CA THR A 34 -5.16 19.26 -5.58
C THR A 34 -3.90 19.31 -6.43
N THR A 35 -3.77 20.34 -7.27
CA THR A 35 -2.58 20.52 -8.10
C THR A 35 -1.93 21.87 -7.85
N THR A 36 -0.59 21.92 -7.99
CA THR A 36 0.16 23.16 -8.07
C THR A 36 0.93 23.20 -9.38
N ARG A 37 1.07 24.41 -9.96
CA ARG A 37 1.85 24.63 -11.19
C ARG A 37 3.05 25.48 -10.88
N ARG A 38 4.24 24.98 -11.22
CA ARG A 38 5.50 25.68 -10.96
C ARG A 38 6.37 25.79 -12.19
N ARG A 39 7.13 26.87 -12.23
CA ARG A 39 8.16 27.11 -13.23
C ARG A 39 9.53 26.86 -12.60
N TYR A 40 10.35 26.07 -13.28
CA TYR A 40 11.69 25.70 -12.85
C TYR A 40 12.72 26.24 -13.85
N LEU A 41 13.81 26.81 -13.35
CA LEU A 41 14.96 27.19 -14.16
C LEU A 41 16.02 26.09 -14.02
N LEU A 42 16.38 25.47 -15.13
CA LEU A 42 17.42 24.45 -15.18
C LEU A 42 18.83 25.11 -15.25
N ALA A 43 19.87 24.36 -14.89
CA ALA A 43 21.26 24.85 -14.93
C ALA A 43 21.69 25.28 -16.33
N ASN A 44 21.16 24.66 -17.40
CA ASN A 44 21.38 25.06 -18.79
C ASN A 44 20.54 26.28 -19.24
N ARG A 45 19.94 27.02 -18.28
CA ARG A 45 19.08 28.20 -18.48
C ARG A 45 17.76 27.93 -19.21
N LYS A 46 17.37 26.66 -19.42
CA LYS A 46 16.06 26.34 -19.96
C LYS A 46 15.00 26.41 -18.87
N MET A 47 13.80 26.84 -19.28
CA MET A 47 12.62 26.90 -18.41
C MET A 47 11.77 25.66 -18.58
N LEU A 48 11.30 25.13 -17.46
CA LEU A 48 10.41 23.98 -17.39
C LEU A 48 9.18 24.34 -16.57
N VAL A 49 7.97 24.12 -17.10
CA VAL A 49 6.72 24.29 -16.35
C VAL A 49 6.12 22.91 -16.13
N ARG A 50 5.78 22.58 -14.88
CA ARG A 50 5.16 21.31 -14.51
C ARG A 50 4.06 21.52 -13.48
N GLU A 51 3.07 20.68 -13.57
CA GLU A 51 2.05 20.52 -12.52
C GLU A 51 2.48 19.42 -11.56
N LYS A 52 2.14 19.59 -10.30
CA LYS A 52 2.40 18.62 -9.24
C LYS A 52 1.10 18.29 -8.53
N LEU A 53 0.80 17.02 -8.42
CA LEU A 53 -0.31 16.49 -7.65
C LEU A 53 0.02 16.52 -6.15
N LEU A 54 -0.94 16.96 -5.36
CA LEU A 54 -0.92 16.91 -3.90
C LEU A 54 -2.12 16.12 -3.40
N LYS A 55 -1.97 15.42 -2.29
CA LYS A 55 -3.01 14.69 -1.58
C LYS A 55 -3.28 15.39 -0.25
N GLN A 56 -4.49 15.91 -0.04
CA GLN A 56 -4.85 16.77 1.10
C GLN A 56 -3.82 17.91 1.32
N GLY A 57 -3.38 18.56 0.23
CA GLY A 57 -2.39 19.63 0.28
C GLY A 57 -0.95 19.20 0.60
N ARG A 58 -0.67 17.88 0.73
CA ARG A 58 0.64 17.30 1.04
C ARG A 58 1.18 16.46 -0.12
N ASN A 59 2.43 16.01 -0.04
CA ASN A 59 3.02 15.11 -1.03
C ASN A 59 2.27 13.78 -1.11
N GLY A 60 1.79 13.26 0.03
CA GLY A 60 1.15 11.95 0.13
C GLY A 60 2.20 10.84 0.24
N ASP A 61 3.28 11.08 1.00
CA ASP A 61 4.27 10.06 1.33
C ASP A 61 3.59 8.93 2.11
N ALA A 62 3.97 7.69 1.82
CA ALA A 62 3.33 6.51 2.39
C ALA A 62 4.35 5.45 2.80
N VAL A 63 3.90 4.49 3.58
CA VAL A 63 4.66 3.29 3.92
C VAL A 63 3.96 2.06 3.34
N ILE A 64 4.73 1.10 2.85
CA ILE A 64 4.29 -0.24 2.44
C ILE A 64 5.01 -1.22 3.36
N ILE A 65 4.25 -2.09 4.01
CA ILE A 65 4.78 -2.99 5.03
C ILE A 65 4.76 -4.42 4.49
N VAL A 66 5.87 -5.13 4.61
CA VAL A 66 5.95 -6.58 4.37
C VAL A 66 6.00 -7.28 5.73
N PRO A 67 4.85 -7.69 6.28
CA PRO A 67 4.81 -8.33 7.60
C PRO A 67 5.06 -9.82 7.47
N VAL A 68 5.97 -10.34 8.29
CA VAL A 68 6.30 -11.77 8.38
C VAL A 68 5.98 -12.26 9.78
N THR A 69 5.13 -13.26 9.88
CA THR A 69 4.72 -13.89 11.14
C THR A 69 5.86 -14.67 11.77
N LEU A 70 5.68 -15.15 13.00
CA LEU A 70 6.64 -16.06 13.64
C LEU A 70 6.79 -17.38 12.88
N ASP A 71 5.73 -17.82 12.19
CA ASP A 71 5.73 -19.06 11.40
C ASP A 71 6.30 -18.85 9.98
N GLY A 72 6.78 -17.63 9.67
CA GLY A 72 7.39 -17.30 8.38
C GLY A 72 6.39 -17.07 7.24
N GLU A 73 5.12 -16.91 7.55
CA GLU A 73 4.08 -16.55 6.59
C GLU A 73 3.99 -15.02 6.45
N VAL A 74 3.50 -14.51 5.32
CA VAL A 74 3.29 -13.09 5.10
C VAL A 74 1.82 -12.70 5.32
N VAL A 75 1.60 -11.52 5.91
CA VAL A 75 0.28 -10.92 6.06
C VAL A 75 0.04 -9.99 4.88
N MET A 76 -1.03 -10.23 4.14
CA MET A 76 -1.43 -9.45 2.96
C MET A 76 -2.83 -8.89 3.13
N THR A 77 -3.18 -7.91 2.32
CA THR A 77 -4.49 -7.26 2.31
C THR A 77 -5.20 -7.41 0.97
N ILE A 78 -6.52 -7.37 1.02
CA ILE A 78 -7.40 -7.19 -0.13
C ILE A 78 -8.36 -6.05 0.18
N GLU A 79 -8.53 -5.12 -0.76
CA GLU A 79 -9.32 -3.92 -0.57
C GLU A 79 -9.92 -3.41 -1.90
N PRO A 80 -10.99 -2.59 -1.87
CA PRO A 80 -11.51 -1.93 -3.07
C PRO A 80 -10.46 -0.99 -3.68
N ARG A 81 -10.24 -1.11 -4.98
CA ARG A 81 -9.40 -0.22 -5.80
C ARG A 81 -10.21 0.29 -6.97
N VAL A 82 -11.17 1.15 -6.68
CA VAL A 82 -12.24 1.60 -7.58
C VAL A 82 -11.77 2.22 -8.90
N HIS A 83 -10.52 2.68 -8.97
CA HIS A 83 -9.93 3.24 -10.19
C HIS A 83 -9.22 2.19 -11.06
N THR A 84 -9.11 0.93 -10.60
CA THR A 84 -8.53 -0.15 -11.40
C THR A 84 -9.63 -0.90 -12.16
N LYS A 85 -9.24 -1.58 -13.24
CA LYS A 85 -10.18 -2.39 -14.03
C LYS A 85 -10.83 -3.51 -13.23
N GLU A 86 -10.09 -4.08 -12.29
CA GLU A 86 -10.53 -5.17 -11.44
C GLU A 86 -11.42 -4.70 -10.27
N GLY A 87 -11.38 -3.41 -9.95
CA GLY A 87 -12.09 -2.82 -8.81
C GLY A 87 -11.55 -3.23 -7.45
N VAL A 88 -10.62 -4.18 -7.39
CA VAL A 88 -10.05 -4.77 -6.17
C VAL A 88 -8.54 -4.84 -6.29
N GLY A 89 -7.83 -4.62 -5.19
CA GLY A 89 -6.39 -4.77 -5.09
C GLY A 89 -5.97 -5.77 -4.03
N ILE A 90 -5.02 -6.63 -4.37
CA ILE A 90 -4.32 -7.50 -3.43
C ILE A 90 -2.91 -6.97 -3.27
N GLY A 91 -2.47 -6.81 -2.03
CA GLY A 91 -1.16 -6.25 -1.74
C GLY A 91 -0.73 -6.41 -0.29
N PHE A 92 0.07 -5.49 0.15
CA PHE A 92 0.56 -5.41 1.52
C PHE A 92 -0.11 -4.26 2.27
N PRO A 93 -0.20 -4.33 3.61
CA PRO A 93 -0.65 -3.22 4.44
C PRO A 93 0.12 -1.94 4.12
N ALA A 94 -0.58 -0.81 4.01
CA ALA A 94 0.03 0.43 3.55
C ALA A 94 -0.82 1.64 3.91
N GLY A 95 -0.19 2.71 4.41
CA GLY A 95 -0.89 3.94 4.67
C GLY A 95 -0.01 5.19 4.61
N TYR A 96 -0.60 6.35 4.85
CA TYR A 96 0.12 7.61 4.78
C TYR A 96 1.01 7.83 6.01
N ILE A 97 2.19 8.38 5.77
CA ILE A 97 3.07 8.86 6.84
C ILE A 97 2.51 10.19 7.34
N GLU A 98 2.11 10.24 8.61
CA GLU A 98 1.56 11.43 9.21
C GLU A 98 2.64 12.47 9.57
N LYS A 99 2.18 13.68 9.89
CA LYS A 99 3.11 14.77 10.25
C LYS A 99 3.88 14.43 11.53
N GLY A 100 5.21 14.32 11.39
CA GLY A 100 6.10 14.01 12.51
C GLY A 100 6.40 12.53 12.67
N GLU A 101 5.78 11.65 11.90
CA GLU A 101 6.12 10.24 11.88
C GLU A 101 7.36 9.95 11.03
N THR A 102 8.13 8.98 11.45
CA THR A 102 9.10 8.28 10.59
C THR A 102 8.40 7.13 9.84
N PRO A 103 8.96 6.63 8.73
CA PRO A 103 8.40 5.46 8.04
C PRO A 103 8.18 4.24 8.94
N ILE A 104 9.06 4.03 9.93
CA ILE A 104 8.92 2.93 10.90
C ILE A 104 7.77 3.17 11.88
N MET A 105 7.54 4.40 12.31
CA MET A 105 6.41 4.73 13.19
C MET A 105 5.08 4.51 12.45
N ALA A 106 4.97 5.03 11.22
CA ALA A 106 3.81 4.80 10.38
C ALA A 106 3.59 3.30 10.12
N ALA A 107 4.65 2.54 9.81
CA ALA A 107 4.56 1.10 9.58
C ALA A 107 4.01 0.33 10.80
N LYS A 108 4.40 0.71 12.01
CA LYS A 108 3.89 0.10 13.25
C LYS A 108 2.40 0.39 13.44
N ARG A 109 1.99 1.63 13.24
CA ARG A 109 0.60 2.08 13.36
C ARG A 109 -0.29 1.39 12.32
N GLU A 110 0.02 1.54 11.04
CA GLU A 110 -0.76 1.00 9.92
C GLU A 110 -0.88 -0.53 9.98
N LEU A 111 0.23 -1.25 10.30
CA LEU A 111 0.18 -2.70 10.45
C LEU A 111 -0.84 -3.13 11.50
N GLN A 112 -0.88 -2.44 12.63
CA GLN A 112 -1.82 -2.75 13.70
C GLN A 112 -3.25 -2.34 13.34
N GLU A 113 -3.46 -1.17 12.76
CA GLU A 113 -4.77 -0.65 12.39
C GLU A 113 -5.42 -1.54 11.32
N GLU A 114 -4.69 -1.81 10.22
CA GLU A 114 -5.23 -2.57 9.09
C GLU A 114 -5.31 -4.08 9.34
N THR A 115 -4.47 -4.64 10.21
CA THR A 115 -4.40 -6.11 10.36
C THR A 115 -4.51 -6.61 11.79
N GLY A 116 -4.35 -5.76 12.78
CA GLY A 116 -4.25 -6.14 14.19
C GLY A 116 -2.94 -6.86 14.57
N TYR A 117 -1.95 -6.89 13.67
CA TYR A 117 -0.64 -7.47 13.93
C TYR A 117 0.36 -6.43 14.44
N GLN A 118 1.27 -6.88 15.30
CA GLN A 118 2.46 -6.12 15.72
C GLN A 118 3.72 -6.90 15.39
N GLY A 119 4.71 -6.24 14.79
CA GLY A 119 6.03 -6.80 14.53
C GLY A 119 7.00 -6.57 15.70
N GLN A 120 7.93 -7.48 15.89
CA GLN A 120 9.03 -7.36 16.86
C GLN A 120 10.19 -6.53 16.31
N GLU A 121 10.50 -6.69 15.01
CA GLU A 121 11.59 -6.00 14.33
C GLU A 121 11.09 -5.30 13.08
N PHE A 122 11.59 -4.07 12.84
CA PHE A 122 11.25 -3.28 11.66
C PHE A 122 12.51 -2.80 10.95
N THR A 123 12.62 -3.07 9.65
CA THR A 123 13.75 -2.69 8.82
C THR A 123 13.27 -1.89 7.61
N LEU A 124 13.80 -0.66 7.43
CA LEU A 124 13.56 0.14 6.24
C LEU A 124 14.37 -0.41 5.05
N LEU A 125 13.70 -0.85 4.00
CA LEU A 125 14.30 -1.42 2.78
C LEU A 125 14.51 -0.38 1.65
N GLY A 126 14.33 0.90 1.95
CA GLY A 126 14.30 1.99 0.97
C GLY A 126 12.90 2.23 0.44
N GLY A 127 12.76 2.61 -0.83
CA GLY A 127 11.45 2.93 -1.39
C GLY A 127 11.52 3.41 -2.83
N CYS A 128 10.43 4.03 -3.29
CA CYS A 128 10.30 4.60 -4.63
C CYS A 128 9.35 5.79 -4.66
N TYR A 129 9.46 6.63 -5.68
CA TYR A 129 8.43 7.61 -5.98
C TYR A 129 7.19 6.92 -6.56
N GLN A 130 5.99 7.38 -6.18
CA GLN A 130 4.73 6.81 -6.67
C GLN A 130 4.55 7.09 -8.17
N ASP A 131 4.78 8.34 -8.57
CA ASP A 131 4.71 8.82 -9.94
C ASP A 131 5.56 10.08 -10.07
N GLU A 132 6.84 9.93 -10.39
CA GLU A 132 7.82 11.02 -10.47
C GLU A 132 7.52 12.04 -11.58
N GLY A 133 6.63 11.68 -12.52
CA GLY A 133 6.21 12.58 -13.59
C GLY A 133 5.29 13.70 -13.11
N CYS A 134 4.46 13.44 -12.10
CA CYS A 134 3.48 14.41 -11.61
C CYS A 134 3.37 14.50 -10.07
N SER A 135 4.07 13.66 -9.33
CA SER A 135 4.02 13.63 -7.87
C SER A 135 5.42 13.56 -7.27
N SER A 136 5.60 14.09 -6.08
CA SER A 136 6.81 13.85 -5.26
C SER A 136 6.52 12.90 -4.10
N ALA A 137 5.37 12.24 -4.09
CA ALA A 137 5.03 11.25 -3.10
C ALA A 137 6.01 10.09 -3.13
N TYR A 138 6.57 9.75 -1.97
CA TYR A 138 7.56 8.68 -1.82
C TYR A 138 6.97 7.56 -0.98
N ASN A 139 7.03 6.33 -1.48
CA ASN A 139 6.64 5.13 -0.75
C ASN A 139 7.87 4.51 -0.11
N SER A 140 7.90 4.52 1.21
CA SER A 140 8.90 3.82 2.00
C SER A 140 8.49 2.36 2.18
N ILE A 141 9.41 1.42 1.98
CA ILE A 141 9.16 -0.02 2.13
C ILE A 141 9.79 -0.50 3.42
N VAL A 142 8.99 -1.10 4.29
CA VAL A 142 9.39 -1.58 5.60
C VAL A 142 9.10 -3.07 5.74
N LEU A 143 10.12 -3.84 6.09
CA LEU A 143 9.96 -5.23 6.52
C LEU A 143 9.67 -5.27 8.02
N ALA A 144 8.59 -5.95 8.41
CA ALA A 144 8.24 -6.22 9.80
C ALA A 144 8.37 -7.73 10.06
N LYS A 145 9.21 -8.12 11.02
CA LYS A 145 9.43 -9.53 11.37
C LYS A 145 8.87 -9.87 12.75
N GLY A 146 8.60 -11.16 12.94
CA GLY A 146 8.07 -11.67 14.20
C GLY A 146 6.68 -11.11 14.50
N CYS A 147 5.84 -10.98 13.46
CA CYS A 147 4.51 -10.41 13.60
C CYS A 147 3.57 -11.37 14.32
N LEU A 148 2.87 -10.83 15.32
CA LEU A 148 1.84 -11.52 16.11
C LEU A 148 0.54 -10.75 16.06
N LYS A 149 -0.58 -11.45 15.98
CA LYS A 149 -1.93 -10.89 16.14
C LYS A 149 -2.13 -10.48 17.58
N VAL A 150 -2.37 -9.19 17.83
CA VAL A 150 -2.50 -8.62 19.19
C VAL A 150 -3.85 -7.92 19.41
N SER A 151 -4.54 -7.55 18.35
CA SER A 151 -5.85 -6.88 18.42
C SER A 151 -6.73 -7.22 17.22
N GLU A 152 -7.99 -6.82 17.25
CA GLU A 152 -8.80 -6.71 16.06
C GLU A 152 -8.33 -5.54 15.18
N GLN A 153 -8.79 -5.49 13.93
CA GLN A 153 -8.57 -4.35 13.04
C GLN A 153 -9.23 -3.09 13.61
N MET A 154 -8.60 -1.95 13.35
CA MET A 154 -9.11 -0.63 13.78
C MET A 154 -9.18 0.28 12.55
N LEU A 155 -10.01 -0.12 11.58
CA LEU A 155 -10.15 0.58 10.30
C LEU A 155 -10.91 1.90 10.47
N ASP A 156 -10.55 2.88 9.67
CA ASP A 156 -11.32 4.11 9.52
C ASP A 156 -12.68 3.82 8.87
N LYS A 157 -13.65 4.73 9.07
CA LYS A 157 -15.03 4.55 8.61
C LYS A 157 -15.15 4.24 7.12
N ASP A 158 -14.27 4.78 6.32
CA ASP A 158 -14.27 4.67 4.85
C ASP A 158 -13.24 3.66 4.34
N GLU A 159 -12.65 2.85 5.24
CA GLU A 159 -11.72 1.79 4.90
C GLU A 159 -12.40 0.44 4.90
N PHE A 160 -12.19 -0.31 3.83
CA PHE A 160 -12.73 -1.65 3.61
C PHE A 160 -11.57 -2.59 3.30
N ILE A 161 -10.88 -3.05 4.33
CA ILE A 161 -9.69 -3.89 4.21
C ILE A 161 -9.96 -5.24 4.87
N HIS A 162 -9.73 -6.32 4.11
CA HIS A 162 -9.59 -7.64 4.67
C HIS A 162 -8.14 -8.08 4.60
N TYR A 163 -7.58 -8.62 5.69
CA TYR A 163 -6.26 -9.22 5.68
C TYR A 163 -6.34 -10.74 5.60
N PHE A 164 -5.33 -11.34 5.02
CA PHE A 164 -5.15 -12.78 4.98
C PHE A 164 -3.67 -13.15 5.12
N ILE A 165 -3.43 -14.41 5.48
CA ILE A 165 -2.07 -14.93 5.66
C ILE A 165 -1.80 -15.95 4.56
N CYS A 166 -0.62 -15.89 3.96
CA CYS A 166 -0.16 -16.89 3.00
C CYS A 166 1.33 -17.18 3.18
N ARG A 167 1.78 -18.32 2.64
CA ARG A 167 3.20 -18.61 2.59
C ARG A 167 3.93 -17.67 1.63
N VAL A 168 5.23 -17.51 1.83
CA VAL A 168 6.07 -16.67 0.98
C VAL A 168 6.03 -17.12 -0.49
N ASP A 169 6.08 -18.43 -0.76
CA ASP A 169 5.97 -18.97 -2.12
C ASP A 169 4.61 -18.68 -2.77
N GLU A 170 3.52 -18.74 -2.01
CA GLU A 170 2.19 -18.35 -2.49
C GLU A 170 2.10 -16.86 -2.85
N ALA A 171 2.77 -15.98 -2.10
CA ALA A 171 2.87 -14.55 -2.43
C ALA A 171 3.61 -14.33 -3.76
N TYR A 172 4.71 -15.06 -4.00
CA TYR A 172 5.43 -15.01 -5.27
C TYR A 172 4.61 -15.63 -6.43
N GLU A 173 3.88 -16.73 -6.20
CA GLU A 173 2.93 -17.23 -7.19
C GLU A 173 1.87 -16.20 -7.58
N MET A 174 1.33 -15.44 -6.61
CA MET A 174 0.39 -14.36 -6.89
C MET A 174 1.03 -13.22 -7.68
N LEU A 175 2.30 -12.91 -7.43
CA LEU A 175 3.05 -11.93 -8.21
C LEU A 175 3.26 -12.40 -9.66
N ASP A 176 3.78 -13.61 -9.85
CA ASP A 176 4.12 -14.18 -11.15
C ASP A 176 2.87 -14.38 -12.03
N ASN A 177 1.73 -14.71 -11.42
CA ASN A 177 0.44 -14.87 -12.09
C ASN A 177 -0.31 -13.53 -12.30
N GLY A 178 0.28 -12.39 -11.94
CA GLY A 178 -0.31 -11.05 -12.12
C GLY A 178 -1.56 -10.81 -11.26
N ILE A 179 -1.69 -11.48 -10.13
CA ILE A 179 -2.74 -11.25 -9.14
C ILE A 179 -2.39 -10.00 -8.32
N ILE A 180 -1.14 -9.87 -7.89
CA ILE A 180 -0.62 -8.64 -7.27
C ILE A 180 -0.30 -7.64 -8.40
N LYS A 181 -1.16 -6.64 -8.61
CA LYS A 181 -1.04 -5.67 -9.70
C LYS A 181 -0.48 -4.31 -9.27
N GLY A 182 -0.59 -3.97 -8.00
CA GLY A 182 -0.07 -2.72 -7.46
C GLY A 182 1.46 -2.70 -7.49
N ALA A 183 2.06 -1.76 -8.21
CA ALA A 183 3.52 -1.63 -8.35
C ALA A 183 4.23 -1.54 -6.98
N ASN A 184 3.60 -0.89 -6.01
CA ASN A 184 4.13 -0.74 -4.65
C ASN A 184 4.31 -2.09 -3.96
N SER A 185 3.29 -2.95 -4.02
CA SER A 185 3.32 -4.29 -3.41
C SER A 185 4.27 -5.23 -4.16
N GLN A 186 4.34 -5.14 -5.49
CA GLN A 186 5.32 -5.88 -6.29
C GLN A 186 6.75 -5.51 -5.88
N LEU A 187 7.05 -4.21 -5.83
CA LEU A 187 8.37 -3.72 -5.43
C LEU A 187 8.70 -4.08 -3.98
N ALA A 188 7.71 -4.00 -3.07
CA ALA A 188 7.89 -4.36 -1.67
C ALA A 188 8.28 -5.83 -1.51
N LEU A 189 7.60 -6.74 -2.20
CA LEU A 189 7.90 -8.17 -2.20
C LEU A 189 9.30 -8.44 -2.76
N GLU A 190 9.68 -7.82 -3.89
CA GLU A 190 11.01 -7.98 -4.47
C GLU A 190 12.13 -7.41 -3.59
N LYS A 191 11.92 -6.26 -2.94
CA LYS A 191 12.93 -5.71 -2.00
C LYS A 191 13.07 -6.59 -0.74
N ALA A 192 11.99 -7.24 -0.30
CA ALA A 192 12.03 -8.15 0.84
C ALA A 192 12.65 -9.52 0.51
N LYS A 193 12.78 -9.89 -0.77
CA LYS A 193 13.17 -11.22 -1.27
C LYS A 193 14.37 -11.86 -0.55
N GLN A 194 15.44 -11.09 -0.36
CA GLN A 194 16.64 -11.61 0.30
C GLN A 194 16.41 -11.99 1.77
N TYR A 195 15.44 -11.35 2.42
CA TYR A 195 15.09 -11.58 3.83
C TYR A 195 14.04 -12.68 3.99
N LEU A 196 13.33 -13.02 2.90
CA LEU A 196 12.28 -14.05 2.87
C LEU A 196 12.80 -15.44 2.46
N LYS A 197 14.05 -15.55 2.01
CA LYS A 197 14.67 -16.81 1.57
C LYS A 197 14.82 -17.87 2.66
N SER A 198 14.71 -17.48 3.92
CA SER A 198 14.84 -18.40 5.06
C SER A 198 13.50 -18.98 5.54
N TYR A 199 12.44 -18.64 4.84
CA TYR A 199 11.07 -19.09 5.12
C TYR A 199 10.49 -19.95 3.94
#